data_2d07d4b83e2edd042ed8478646792821
#
_entry.id   2d07d4b83e2edd042ed8478646792821
#
_cell.length_a   1.000
_cell.length_b   1.000
_cell.length_c   1.000
_cell.angle_alpha   90.00
_cell.angle_beta   90.00
_cell.angle_gamma   90.00
#
_symmetry.space_group_name_H-M   'P 1'
#
loop_
_entity.id
_entity.type
_entity.pdbx_description
1 polymer ?
#
loop_
_entity_poly.entity_id
_entity_poly.type
_entity_poly.pdbx_seq_one_letter_code
_entity_poly.pdbx_strand_id
1 'polypeptide(L)'
;ALLMASSPFLESFTGQSVSIFGLFTLHPITVMMMAGIMVQGLAECFISPRYLEFFSLQAPKGEEGAYLGFSHLHSFLSSILGFGVSGYLLTAYCPDPKTLSPEQLIHAYDNANYIWYYFSAIGSVSAIALFVYGKVVKKIDEGKSHVK
;
A
#
# COMPACT_ATOMS: atom_id res chain seq x y z
N ALA A 1 -1.28 -4.48 2.88
CA ALA A 1 -0.51 -5.48 2.12
C ALA A 1 -0.22 -6.74 2.96
N LEU A 2 0.40 -6.64 4.17
CA LEU A 2 0.73 -7.81 5.00
C LEU A 2 -0.49 -8.67 5.34
N LEU A 3 -1.63 -8.06 5.69
CA LEU A 3 -2.87 -8.79 5.91
C LEU A 3 -3.32 -9.57 4.67
N MET A 4 -3.18 -8.97 3.49
CA MET A 4 -3.53 -9.63 2.22
C MET A 4 -2.53 -10.75 1.90
N ALA A 5 -1.24 -10.55 2.18
CA ALA A 5 -0.21 -11.56 2.00
C ALA A 5 -0.41 -12.78 2.92
N SER A 6 -1.00 -12.59 4.10
CA SER A 6 -1.28 -13.67 5.05
C SER A 6 -2.57 -14.46 4.77
N SER A 7 -3.28 -14.17 3.68
CA SER A 7 -4.52 -14.87 3.33
C SER A 7 -4.40 -16.40 3.23
N PRO A 8 -3.32 -17.01 2.70
CA PRO A 8 -3.18 -18.46 2.69
C PRO A 8 -3.09 -19.08 4.09
N PHE A 9 -2.54 -18.32 5.06
CA PHE A 9 -2.47 -18.77 6.45
C PHE A 9 -3.87 -18.86 7.08
N LEU A 10 -4.73 -17.86 6.82
CA LEU A 10 -6.10 -17.92 7.31
C LEU A 10 -6.89 -19.06 6.67
N GLU A 11 -6.69 -19.32 5.39
CA GLU A 11 -7.31 -20.42 4.67
C GLU A 11 -6.93 -21.78 5.27
N SER A 12 -5.68 -21.98 5.68
CA SER A 12 -5.23 -23.20 6.33
C SER A 12 -5.88 -23.44 7.71
N PHE A 13 -6.32 -22.36 8.39
CA PHE A 13 -6.95 -22.41 9.70
C PHE A 13 -8.48 -22.57 9.64
N THR A 14 -9.14 -21.88 8.71
CA THR A 14 -10.61 -21.79 8.65
C THR A 14 -11.23 -22.65 7.56
N GLY A 15 -10.41 -23.30 6.72
CA GLY A 15 -10.90 -24.02 5.54
C GLY A 15 -11.38 -23.06 4.45
N GLN A 16 -12.22 -23.55 3.53
CA GLN A 16 -12.65 -22.80 2.34
C GLN A 16 -13.76 -21.77 2.59
N SER A 17 -14.30 -21.66 3.80
CA SER A 17 -15.40 -20.73 4.09
C SER A 17 -15.34 -20.16 5.49
N VAL A 18 -15.52 -18.85 5.59
CA VAL A 18 -15.66 -18.11 6.85
C VAL A 18 -17.07 -17.57 6.92
N SER A 19 -17.81 -17.90 7.99
CA SER A 19 -19.12 -17.33 8.25
C SER A 19 -18.97 -16.02 9.02
N ILE A 20 -19.47 -14.92 8.44
CA ILE A 20 -19.48 -13.61 9.07
C ILE A 20 -20.87 -13.37 9.66
N PHE A 21 -20.93 -13.29 10.99
CA PHE A 21 -22.17 -13.07 11.76
C PHE A 21 -23.31 -14.06 11.45
N GLY A 22 -23.02 -15.21 10.87
CA GLY A 22 -24.05 -16.18 10.46
C GLY A 22 -24.93 -15.76 9.27
N LEU A 23 -24.64 -14.61 8.65
CA LEU A 23 -25.41 -14.05 7.54
C LEU A 23 -24.80 -14.38 6.17
N PHE A 24 -23.48 -14.38 6.10
CA PHE A 24 -22.75 -14.59 4.83
C PHE A 24 -21.59 -15.54 5.04
N THR A 25 -21.39 -16.43 4.08
CA THR A 25 -20.18 -17.25 3.98
C THR A 25 -19.28 -16.68 2.88
N LEU A 26 -18.07 -16.28 3.24
CA LEU A 26 -17.09 -15.73 2.30
C LEU A 26 -15.82 -16.57 2.32
N HIS A 27 -15.11 -16.56 1.20
CA HIS A 27 -13.79 -17.18 1.13
C HIS A 27 -12.79 -16.42 2.02
N PRO A 28 -11.89 -17.09 2.75
CA PRO A 28 -10.91 -16.44 3.65
C PRO A 28 -10.10 -15.33 2.97
N ILE A 29 -9.70 -15.55 1.73
CA ILE A 29 -8.97 -14.54 0.93
C ILE A 29 -9.79 -13.24 0.81
N THR A 30 -11.09 -13.34 0.51
CA THR A 30 -11.97 -12.18 0.39
C THR A 30 -12.07 -11.41 1.71
N VAL A 31 -12.20 -12.12 2.84
CA VAL A 31 -12.25 -11.51 4.16
C VAL A 31 -10.95 -10.74 4.48
N MET A 32 -9.80 -11.34 4.20
CA MET A 32 -8.50 -10.70 4.43
C MET A 32 -8.26 -9.51 3.50
N MET A 33 -8.71 -9.59 2.25
CA MET A 33 -8.66 -8.46 1.33
C MET A 33 -9.55 -7.31 1.80
N MET A 34 -10.77 -7.58 2.23
CA MET A 34 -11.68 -6.57 2.79
C MET A 34 -11.07 -5.91 4.02
N ALA A 35 -10.55 -6.70 4.97
CA ALA A 35 -9.88 -6.18 6.16
C ALA A 35 -8.66 -5.31 5.79
N GLY A 36 -7.86 -5.74 4.82
CA GLY A 36 -6.71 -4.99 4.33
C GLY A 36 -7.10 -3.64 3.71
N ILE A 37 -8.16 -3.61 2.91
CA ILE A 37 -8.69 -2.37 2.29
C ILE A 37 -9.25 -1.44 3.37
N MET A 38 -9.97 -1.96 4.37
CA MET A 38 -10.50 -1.14 5.47
C MET A 38 -9.37 -0.48 6.27
N VAL A 39 -8.33 -1.23 6.62
CA VAL A 39 -7.15 -0.67 7.33
C VAL A 39 -6.44 0.38 6.47
N GLN A 40 -6.32 0.15 5.16
CA GLN A 40 -5.73 1.12 4.24
C GLN A 40 -6.55 2.40 4.17
N GLY A 41 -7.88 2.30 4.02
CA GLY A 41 -8.77 3.46 4.00
C GLY A 41 -8.69 4.28 5.30
N LEU A 42 -8.65 3.61 6.46
CA LEU A 42 -8.44 4.28 7.74
C LEU A 42 -7.09 5.02 7.79
N ALA A 43 -6.02 4.40 7.32
CA ALA A 43 -4.70 5.03 7.27
C ALA A 43 -4.71 6.29 6.38
N GLU A 44 -5.37 6.23 5.22
CA GLU A 44 -5.52 7.38 4.32
C GLU A 44 -6.28 8.54 4.96
N CYS A 45 -7.32 8.26 5.76
CA CYS A 45 -8.05 9.30 6.50
C CYS A 45 -7.16 10.11 7.45
N PHE A 46 -6.09 9.51 8.00
CA PHE A 46 -5.15 10.21 8.88
C PHE A 46 -4.00 10.86 8.12
N ILE A 47 -3.50 10.22 7.07
CA ILE A 47 -2.31 10.66 6.34
C ILE A 47 -2.66 11.84 5.41
N SER A 48 -3.76 11.75 4.68
CA SER A 48 -4.12 12.71 3.65
C SER A 48 -4.27 14.15 4.15
N PRO A 49 -5.01 14.44 5.25
CA PRO A 49 -5.11 15.79 5.80
C PRO A 49 -3.76 16.35 6.26
N ARG A 50 -2.94 15.53 6.92
CA ARG A 50 -1.61 15.93 7.40
C ARG A 50 -0.65 16.25 6.27
N TYR A 51 -0.74 15.50 5.19
CA TYR A 51 0.04 15.73 4.00
C TYR A 51 -0.30 17.08 3.34
N LEU A 52 -1.58 17.40 3.17
CA LEU A 52 -2.03 18.66 2.61
C LEU A 52 -1.69 19.85 3.53
N GLU A 53 -1.85 19.71 4.84
CA GLU A 53 -1.46 20.69 5.84
C GLU A 53 0.03 21.03 5.73
N PHE A 54 0.89 20.00 5.61
CA PHE A 54 2.33 20.19 5.50
C PHE A 54 2.70 21.06 4.29
N PHE A 55 2.13 20.80 3.11
CA PHE A 55 2.40 21.60 1.92
C PHE A 55 1.83 23.02 2.02
N SER A 56 0.64 23.16 2.58
CA SER A 56 0.02 24.48 2.80
C SER A 56 0.85 25.37 3.74
N LEU A 57 1.40 24.81 4.81
CA LEU A 57 2.23 25.54 5.77
C LEU A 57 3.60 25.96 5.21
N GLN A 58 4.10 25.29 4.19
CA GLN A 58 5.37 25.63 3.54
C GLN A 58 5.20 26.64 2.40
N ALA A 59 3.98 26.90 1.98
CA ALA A 59 3.71 27.82 0.87
C ALA A 59 3.91 29.27 1.30
N PRO A 60 4.50 30.14 0.44
CA PRO A 60 4.44 31.57 0.61
C PRO A 60 2.99 32.07 0.63
N LYS A 61 2.74 33.17 1.34
CA LYS A 61 1.40 33.76 1.40
C LYS A 61 0.87 34.09 0.01
N GLY A 62 -0.28 33.54 -0.32
CA GLY A 62 -0.95 33.72 -1.62
C GLY A 62 -0.60 32.69 -2.68
N GLU A 63 0.34 31.76 -2.42
CA GLU A 63 0.73 30.70 -3.35
C GLU A 63 0.30 29.30 -2.86
N GLU A 64 -0.52 29.21 -1.84
CA GLU A 64 -0.94 27.96 -1.21
C GLU A 64 -1.57 27.00 -2.22
N GLY A 65 -2.35 27.54 -3.18
CA GLY A 65 -2.98 26.73 -4.25
C GLY A 65 -1.98 26.11 -5.20
N ALA A 66 -0.92 26.83 -5.57
CA ALA A 66 0.15 26.31 -6.42
C ALA A 66 0.93 25.19 -5.71
N TYR A 67 1.28 25.37 -4.44
CA TYR A 67 1.97 24.35 -3.64
C TYR A 67 1.11 23.10 -3.44
N LEU A 68 -0.19 23.24 -3.21
CA LEU A 68 -1.12 22.11 -3.15
C LEU A 68 -1.22 21.40 -4.52
N GLY A 69 -1.22 22.13 -5.64
CA GLY A 69 -1.14 21.56 -6.98
C GLY A 69 0.14 20.74 -7.18
N PHE A 70 1.30 21.25 -6.80
CA PHE A 70 2.57 20.54 -6.85
C PHE A 70 2.58 19.29 -5.93
N SER A 71 1.88 19.34 -4.80
CA SER A 71 1.77 18.17 -3.93
C SER A 71 1.13 16.97 -4.63
N HIS A 72 0.26 17.18 -5.59
CA HIS A 72 -0.35 16.09 -6.37
C HIS A 72 0.54 15.53 -7.50
N LEU A 73 1.61 16.22 -7.86
CA LEU A 73 2.52 15.75 -8.91
C LEU A 73 3.21 14.44 -8.54
N HIS A 74 3.52 14.24 -7.25
CA HIS A 74 4.07 12.97 -6.79
C HIS A 74 3.09 11.81 -6.99
N SER A 75 1.78 12.03 -6.79
CA SER A 75 0.74 11.01 -7.00
C SER A 75 0.68 10.60 -8.48
N PHE A 76 0.82 11.55 -9.38
CA PHE A 76 0.88 11.28 -10.82
C PHE A 76 2.10 10.41 -11.19
N LEU A 77 3.30 10.76 -10.71
CA LEU A 77 4.51 9.99 -10.93
C LEU A 77 4.43 8.59 -10.31
N SER A 78 3.94 8.52 -9.08
CA SER A 78 3.73 7.25 -8.38
C SER A 78 2.74 6.35 -9.09
N SER A 79 1.69 6.91 -9.70
CA SER A 79 0.71 6.14 -10.47
C SER A 79 1.34 5.53 -11.71
N ILE A 80 2.13 6.27 -12.47
CA ILE A 80 2.82 5.75 -13.67
C ILE A 80 3.73 4.58 -13.29
N LEU A 81 4.57 4.76 -12.27
CA LEU A 81 5.48 3.71 -11.80
C LEU A 81 4.70 2.52 -11.20
N GLY A 82 3.66 2.82 -10.42
CA GLY A 82 2.82 1.81 -9.79
C GLY A 82 2.07 0.94 -10.80
N PHE A 83 1.51 1.54 -11.84
CA PHE A 83 0.87 0.79 -12.93
C PHE A 83 1.86 -0.09 -13.69
N GLY A 84 3.07 0.41 -13.98
CA GLY A 84 4.11 -0.36 -14.62
C GLY A 84 4.53 -1.58 -13.80
N VAL A 85 4.87 -1.36 -12.54
CA VAL A 85 5.27 -2.43 -11.61
C VAL A 85 4.11 -3.41 -11.35
N SER A 86 2.90 -2.90 -11.14
CA SER A 86 1.72 -3.72 -10.92
C SER A 86 1.39 -4.59 -12.14
N GLY A 87 1.44 -4.01 -13.35
CA GLY A 87 1.23 -4.76 -14.58
C GLY A 87 2.25 -5.88 -14.77
N TYR A 88 3.52 -5.61 -14.52
CA TYR A 88 4.57 -6.62 -14.56
C TYR A 88 4.33 -7.76 -13.55
N LEU A 89 4.05 -7.41 -12.30
CA LEU A 89 3.78 -8.40 -11.24
C LEU A 89 2.53 -9.22 -11.54
N LEU A 90 1.47 -8.60 -12.06
CA LEU A 90 0.25 -9.32 -12.45
C LEU A 90 0.54 -10.31 -13.57
N THR A 91 1.28 -9.91 -14.59
CA THR A 91 1.65 -10.81 -15.70
C THR A 91 2.51 -11.98 -15.21
N ALA A 92 3.40 -11.74 -14.25
CA ALA A 92 4.30 -12.76 -13.73
C ALA A 92 3.62 -13.76 -12.77
N TYR A 93 2.69 -13.28 -11.91
CA TYR A 93 2.11 -14.09 -10.83
C TYR A 93 0.61 -14.38 -11.00
N CYS A 94 -0.09 -13.65 -11.86
CA CYS A 94 -1.51 -13.84 -12.18
C CYS A 94 -1.73 -13.68 -13.68
N PRO A 95 -1.20 -14.60 -14.50
CA PRO A 95 -1.35 -14.53 -15.97
C PRO A 95 -2.83 -14.67 -16.37
N ASP A 96 -3.18 -14.12 -17.53
CA ASP A 96 -4.56 -14.18 -18.05
C ASP A 96 -4.98 -15.65 -18.29
N PRO A 97 -6.08 -16.13 -17.70
CA PRO A 97 -6.59 -17.48 -17.88
C PRO A 97 -6.80 -17.87 -19.34
N LYS A 98 -7.09 -16.88 -20.20
CA LYS A 98 -7.32 -17.12 -21.62
C LYS A 98 -6.07 -17.50 -22.41
N THR A 99 -4.89 -17.21 -21.86
CA THR A 99 -3.60 -17.49 -22.51
C THR A 99 -2.98 -18.81 -22.05
N LEU A 100 -3.58 -19.46 -21.05
CA LEU A 100 -3.05 -20.65 -20.40
C LEU A 100 -3.76 -21.93 -20.89
N SER A 101 -3.01 -23.02 -20.96
CA SER A 101 -3.60 -24.35 -21.14
C SER A 101 -4.29 -24.81 -19.85
N PRO A 102 -5.27 -25.77 -19.95
CA PRO A 102 -5.97 -26.28 -18.77
C PRO A 102 -5.04 -26.86 -17.68
N GLU A 103 -3.92 -27.43 -18.06
CA GLU A 103 -2.92 -27.98 -17.13
C GLU A 103 -2.14 -26.89 -16.41
N GLN A 104 -1.82 -25.79 -17.10
CA GLN A 104 -1.13 -24.64 -16.53
C GLN A 104 -2.03 -23.85 -15.58
N LEU A 105 -3.34 -23.84 -15.79
CA LEU A 105 -4.31 -23.12 -14.97
C LEU A 105 -4.37 -23.66 -13.53
N ILE A 106 -4.08 -24.94 -13.31
CA ILE A 106 -4.13 -25.58 -12.00
C ILE A 106 -3.12 -24.94 -11.04
N HIS A 107 -1.94 -24.53 -11.54
CA HIS A 107 -0.85 -23.97 -10.73
C HIS A 107 -0.57 -22.49 -10.99
N ALA A 108 -1.33 -21.85 -11.88
CA ALA A 108 -1.07 -20.49 -12.33
C ALA A 108 -1.13 -19.45 -11.21
N TYR A 109 -1.90 -19.71 -10.17
CA TYR A 109 -2.18 -18.77 -9.09
C TYR A 109 -1.60 -19.17 -7.73
N ASP A 110 -0.86 -20.27 -7.65
CA ASP A 110 -0.27 -20.78 -6.41
C ASP A 110 0.62 -19.74 -5.73
N ASN A 111 1.26 -18.89 -6.52
CA ASN A 111 2.17 -17.83 -6.06
C ASN A 111 1.59 -16.42 -6.13
N ALA A 112 0.29 -16.25 -6.35
CA ALA A 112 -0.34 -14.93 -6.48
C ALA A 112 -0.18 -14.04 -5.22
N ASN A 113 -0.06 -14.66 -4.05
CA ASN A 113 0.16 -13.97 -2.77
C ASN A 113 1.54 -13.26 -2.71
N TYR A 114 2.53 -13.65 -3.52
CA TYR A 114 3.83 -12.98 -3.55
C TYR A 114 3.74 -11.51 -3.96
N ILE A 115 2.75 -11.14 -4.77
CA ILE A 115 2.49 -9.73 -5.13
C ILE A 115 2.36 -8.87 -3.87
N TRP A 116 1.62 -9.35 -2.86
CA TRP A 116 1.42 -8.62 -1.61
C TRP A 116 2.67 -8.53 -0.75
N TYR A 117 3.56 -9.53 -0.82
CA TYR A 117 4.87 -9.46 -0.16
C TYR A 117 5.77 -8.41 -0.80
N TYR A 118 5.78 -8.26 -2.13
CA TYR A 118 6.51 -7.18 -2.80
C TYR A 118 6.00 -5.81 -2.40
N PHE A 119 4.70 -5.59 -2.39
CA PHE A 119 4.12 -4.33 -1.92
C PHE A 119 4.40 -4.07 -0.44
N SER A 120 4.39 -5.09 0.39
CA SER A 120 4.75 -4.99 1.81
C SER A 120 6.22 -4.62 2.00
N ALA A 121 7.11 -5.18 1.21
CA ALA A 121 8.54 -4.85 1.25
C ALA A 121 8.78 -3.39 0.86
N ILE A 122 8.17 -2.92 -0.24
CA ILE A 122 8.24 -1.52 -0.68
C ILE A 122 7.72 -0.59 0.42
N GLY A 123 6.56 -0.89 1.01
CA GLY A 123 5.97 -0.11 2.09
C GLY A 123 6.86 -0.08 3.34
N SER A 124 7.47 -1.20 3.70
CA SER A 124 8.38 -1.28 4.85
C SER A 124 9.66 -0.46 4.64
N VAL A 125 10.26 -0.54 3.46
CA VAL A 125 11.43 0.28 3.10
C VAL A 125 11.08 1.75 3.15
N SER A 126 9.93 2.16 2.61
CA SER A 126 9.45 3.54 2.65
C SER A 126 9.23 4.03 4.09
N ALA A 127 8.63 3.20 4.95
CA ALA A 127 8.41 3.54 6.35
C ALA A 127 9.73 3.72 7.12
N ILE A 128 10.72 2.86 6.88
CA ILE A 128 12.05 2.98 7.47
C ILE A 128 12.74 4.26 6.99
N ALA A 129 12.67 4.55 5.68
CA ALA A 129 13.24 5.76 5.11
C ALA A 129 12.65 7.03 5.72
N LEU A 130 11.34 7.10 5.88
CA LEU A 130 10.64 8.22 6.53
C LEU A 130 11.02 8.35 8.01
N PHE A 131 11.14 7.24 8.73
CA PHE A 131 11.56 7.25 10.13
C PHE A 131 12.98 7.78 10.30
N VAL A 132 13.90 7.33 9.45
CA VAL A 132 15.29 7.83 9.43
C VAL A 132 15.33 9.31 9.08
N TYR A 133 14.59 9.73 8.05
CA TYR A 133 14.48 11.13 7.66
C TYR A 133 13.99 12.01 8.82
N GLY A 134 12.91 11.59 9.50
CA GLY A 134 12.38 12.32 10.66
C GLY A 134 13.39 12.47 11.79
N LYS A 135 14.19 11.43 12.07
CA LYS A 135 15.28 11.53 13.06
C LYS A 135 16.40 12.48 12.64
N VAL A 136 16.78 12.45 11.36
CA VAL A 136 17.83 13.32 10.83
C VAL A 136 17.41 14.79 10.89
N VAL A 137 16.20 15.11 10.45
CA VAL A 137 15.66 16.46 10.49
C VAL A 137 15.59 16.99 11.94
N LYS A 138 15.08 16.19 12.87
CA LYS A 138 15.03 16.56 14.29
C LYS A 138 16.41 16.87 14.84
N LYS A 139 17.42 16.07 14.54
CA LYS A 139 18.80 16.29 15.00
C LYS A 139 19.41 17.58 14.42
N ILE A 140 19.08 17.91 13.16
CA ILE A 140 19.54 19.15 12.53
C ILE A 140 18.92 20.38 13.21
N ASP A 141 17.64 20.32 13.52
CA ASP A 141 16.92 21.43 14.17
C ASP A 141 17.41 21.66 15.62
N GLU A 142 17.65 20.59 16.36
CA GLU A 142 18.24 20.67 17.70
C GLU A 142 19.65 21.30 17.65
N GLY A 143 20.46 20.93 16.65
CA GLY A 143 21.78 21.52 16.43
C GLY A 143 21.76 23.02 16.12
N LYS A 144 20.74 23.49 15.41
CA LYS A 144 20.57 24.93 15.10
C LYS A 144 20.09 25.74 16.30
N SER A 145 19.33 25.15 17.22
CA SER A 145 18.82 25.83 18.41
C SER A 145 19.89 26.10 19.47
N HIS A 146 21.00 25.35 19.45
CA HIS A 146 22.13 25.54 20.36
C HIS A 146 23.15 26.60 19.89
N VAL A 147 23.01 27.12 18.67
CA VAL A 147 23.94 28.12 18.06
C VAL A 147 23.38 29.56 18.16
N LYS A 148 22.17 29.72 18.68
CA LYS A 148 21.59 31.04 19.04
C LYS A 148 21.71 31.30 20.53
#